data_9053d6f165f266b0f76003eeffa7331f
#
_entry.id   9053d6f165f266b0f76003eeffa7331f
#
_cell.length_a   1.000
_cell.length_b   1.000
_cell.length_c   1.000
_cell.angle_alpha   90.00
_cell.angle_beta   90.00
_cell.angle_gamma   90.00
#
_symmetry.space_group_name_H-M   'P 1'
#
loop_
_entity.id
_entity.type
_entity.pdbx_description
1 polymer ?
#
loop_
_entity_poly.entity_id
_entity_poly.type
_entity_poly.pdbx_seq_one_letter_code
_entity_poly.pdbx_strand_id
1 'polypeptide(L)'
;MSSGVTPIPRSFHPNRRHLVAPRLIDPSGRRGPTPGRARGPTWRRTGYGFYVPSWVDATLVEQRILEMGALLPGHGGVTGWAALRWLGGSWFTGVRADGTALPVALATIDIRSRAGIVPCEERLDPEEITVHDGLRVTRALRSTLFQMRYADSLWDAVIVADMAAFSDLVLLHELWPYALAHSGMTGIPQAREAIGHSDENAWSPMEVVMRLIWTCTAGLPRPLTNRPVFDLHGQHIGTPDLLDVEAGVYGEYDGAMHLDGKRRLRDLVREDAFRRLGLEGVVMVAGESRDEVAARIVATRERALRHDNPRLWTIDQPAWWIPTETVAQRRALSEAERARLLARRSA
;
A
#
# COMPACT_ATOMS: atom_id res chain seq x y z
N MET A 1 -17.23 -35.52 -8.94
CA MET A 1 -16.78 -34.66 -10.08
C MET A 1 -15.42 -34.10 -9.70
N SER A 2 -14.38 -34.49 -10.42
CA SER A 2 -13.01 -34.03 -10.14
C SER A 2 -12.93 -32.53 -10.48
N SER A 3 -12.84 -31.69 -9.47
CA SER A 3 -12.57 -30.26 -9.64
C SER A 3 -11.21 -30.13 -10.32
N GLY A 4 -11.23 -29.87 -11.63
CA GLY A 4 -10.01 -29.65 -12.41
C GLY A 4 -9.28 -28.42 -11.92
N VAL A 5 -8.30 -28.59 -11.06
CA VAL A 5 -7.35 -27.53 -10.70
C VAL A 5 -6.61 -27.16 -11.97
N THR A 6 -6.92 -25.97 -12.52
CA THR A 6 -6.19 -25.46 -13.67
C THR A 6 -4.78 -25.16 -13.21
N PRO A 7 -3.73 -25.77 -13.79
CA PRO A 7 -2.36 -25.50 -13.39
C PRO A 7 -2.02 -24.03 -13.68
N ILE A 8 -1.25 -23.41 -12.77
CA ILE A 8 -0.71 -22.07 -12.99
C ILE A 8 0.13 -22.10 -14.28
N PRO A 9 -0.07 -21.14 -15.21
CA PRO A 9 0.74 -21.06 -16.41
C PRO A 9 2.24 -21.02 -16.08
N ARG A 10 3.06 -21.67 -16.89
CA ARG A 10 4.50 -21.84 -16.63
C ARG A 10 5.34 -20.58 -16.84
N SER A 11 4.80 -19.58 -17.52
CA SER A 11 5.52 -18.36 -17.84
C SER A 11 5.25 -17.29 -16.79
N PHE A 12 6.21 -17.05 -15.91
CA PHE A 12 6.24 -15.85 -15.10
C PHE A 12 6.80 -14.68 -15.89
N HIS A 13 6.39 -13.48 -15.49
CA HIS A 13 7.02 -12.27 -15.96
C HIS A 13 8.54 -12.31 -15.69
N PRO A 14 9.39 -11.84 -16.60
CA PRO A 14 10.85 -11.86 -16.43
C PRO A 14 11.36 -11.30 -15.11
N ASN A 15 10.66 -10.32 -14.54
CA ASN A 15 11.00 -9.70 -13.25
C ASN A 15 10.74 -10.62 -12.04
N ARG A 16 10.10 -11.77 -12.24
CA ARG A 16 9.81 -12.75 -11.17
C ARG A 16 10.55 -14.07 -11.37
N ARG A 17 11.70 -14.04 -12.00
CA ARG A 17 12.51 -15.24 -12.31
C ARG A 17 12.93 -16.05 -11.08
N HIS A 18 12.98 -15.41 -9.91
CA HIS A 18 13.33 -16.04 -8.64
C HIS A 18 12.18 -16.86 -8.03
N LEU A 19 10.95 -16.76 -8.57
CA LEU A 19 9.81 -17.52 -8.09
C LEU A 19 9.69 -18.87 -8.78
N VAL A 20 9.23 -19.87 -8.03
CA VAL A 20 9.07 -21.25 -8.49
C VAL A 20 7.63 -21.69 -8.34
N ALA A 21 6.98 -22.01 -9.47
CA ALA A 21 5.61 -22.52 -9.47
C ALA A 21 5.53 -23.87 -8.77
N PRO A 22 4.58 -24.05 -7.82
CA PRO A 22 4.31 -25.36 -7.23
C PRO A 22 3.88 -26.39 -8.28
N ARG A 23 4.30 -27.63 -8.07
CA ARG A 23 4.04 -28.75 -8.98
C ARG A 23 3.30 -29.87 -8.27
N LEU A 24 2.39 -30.50 -8.99
CA LEU A 24 1.75 -31.73 -8.54
C LEU A 24 2.73 -32.91 -8.59
N ILE A 25 2.45 -33.94 -7.82
CA ILE A 25 3.15 -35.22 -7.96
C ILE A 25 2.97 -35.72 -9.38
N ASP A 26 4.07 -36.13 -9.99
CA ASP A 26 4.09 -36.73 -11.31
C ASP A 26 4.85 -38.05 -11.25
N PRO A 27 4.16 -39.23 -11.44
CA PRO A 27 4.81 -40.54 -11.42
C PRO A 27 5.98 -40.66 -12.41
N SER A 28 5.93 -39.92 -13.54
CA SER A 28 7.02 -39.89 -14.52
C SER A 28 8.23 -39.03 -14.11
N GLY A 29 8.07 -38.17 -13.12
CA GLY A 29 9.10 -37.23 -12.66
C GLY A 29 9.46 -36.12 -13.65
N ARG A 30 8.74 -35.98 -14.77
CA ARG A 30 9.02 -34.97 -15.83
C ARG A 30 8.48 -33.59 -15.48
N ARG A 31 7.29 -33.51 -14.84
CA ARG A 31 6.59 -32.26 -14.56
C ARG A 31 6.54 -31.90 -13.08
N GLY A 32 6.86 -32.84 -12.19
CA GLY A 32 6.84 -32.68 -10.75
C GLY A 32 7.63 -33.79 -10.06
N PRO A 33 7.63 -33.84 -8.70
CA PRO A 33 8.28 -34.92 -7.98
C PRO A 33 7.53 -36.25 -8.17
N THR A 34 8.29 -37.32 -8.26
CA THR A 34 7.69 -38.66 -8.13
C THR A 34 7.17 -38.86 -6.68
N PRO A 35 6.24 -39.82 -6.41
CA PRO A 35 5.75 -40.07 -5.06
C PRO A 35 6.85 -40.32 -4.02
N GLY A 36 7.96 -40.96 -4.44
CA GLY A 36 9.12 -41.20 -3.58
C GLY A 36 9.89 -39.91 -3.29
N ARG A 37 10.16 -39.09 -4.31
CA ARG A 37 10.87 -37.79 -4.15
C ARG A 37 10.07 -36.76 -3.36
N ALA A 38 8.73 -36.77 -3.48
CA ALA A 38 7.83 -35.89 -2.74
C ALA A 38 7.87 -36.11 -1.22
N ARG A 39 8.25 -37.32 -0.77
CA ARG A 39 8.44 -37.72 0.64
C ARG A 39 9.85 -37.47 1.15
N GLY A 40 10.78 -37.21 0.25
CA GLY A 40 12.19 -36.99 0.56
C GLY A 40 12.54 -35.51 0.84
N PRO A 41 13.80 -35.23 1.24
CA PRO A 41 14.21 -33.89 1.65
C PRO A 41 14.39 -32.88 0.52
N THR A 42 14.35 -33.34 -0.75
CA THR A 42 14.59 -32.47 -1.92
C THR A 42 13.37 -31.68 -2.36
N TRP A 43 12.21 -31.98 -1.79
CA TRP A 43 10.95 -31.29 -2.10
C TRP A 43 10.23 -30.88 -0.81
N ARG A 44 9.68 -29.67 -0.80
CA ARG A 44 8.85 -29.13 0.26
C ARG A 44 7.40 -29.10 -0.20
N ARG A 45 6.49 -29.62 0.63
CA ARG A 45 5.06 -29.54 0.40
C ARG A 45 4.56 -28.11 0.69
N THR A 46 3.82 -27.51 -0.24
CA THR A 46 3.25 -26.17 -0.11
C THR A 46 1.77 -26.18 0.18
N GLY A 47 1.08 -27.22 -0.27
CA GLY A 47 -0.35 -27.39 -0.08
C GLY A 47 -0.77 -28.81 -0.43
N TYR A 48 -2.09 -29.06 -0.54
CA TYR A 48 -2.59 -30.38 -0.89
C TYR A 48 -2.15 -30.76 -2.30
N GLY A 49 -1.25 -31.76 -2.38
CA GLY A 49 -0.73 -32.29 -3.64
C GLY A 49 0.32 -31.44 -4.34
N PHE A 50 0.62 -30.22 -3.86
CA PHE A 50 1.58 -29.30 -4.46
C PHE A 50 2.92 -29.28 -3.72
N TYR A 51 4.00 -29.19 -4.49
CA TYR A 51 5.39 -29.23 -4.01
C TYR A 51 6.27 -28.22 -4.77
N VAL A 52 7.26 -27.68 -4.08
CA VAL A 52 8.39 -26.93 -4.66
C VAL A 52 9.70 -27.59 -4.25
N PRO A 53 10.81 -27.41 -4.99
CA PRO A 53 12.13 -27.81 -4.52
C PRO A 53 12.43 -27.23 -3.14
N SER A 54 13.10 -27.97 -2.26
CA SER A 54 13.34 -27.57 -0.86
C SER A 54 14.21 -26.32 -0.73
N TRP A 55 15.01 -25.97 -1.74
CA TRP A 55 15.82 -24.75 -1.76
C TRP A 55 15.03 -23.46 -2.02
N VAL A 56 13.75 -23.58 -2.41
CA VAL A 56 12.88 -22.42 -2.66
C VAL A 56 12.59 -21.72 -1.33
N ASP A 57 12.91 -20.42 -1.28
CA ASP A 57 12.71 -19.60 -0.09
C ASP A 57 11.21 -19.40 0.20
N ALA A 58 10.76 -19.95 1.32
CA ALA A 58 9.38 -19.82 1.80
C ALA A 58 9.08 -18.47 2.46
N THR A 59 10.10 -17.66 2.75
CA THR A 59 9.94 -16.36 3.42
C THR A 59 9.59 -15.25 2.43
N LEU A 60 9.89 -15.45 1.13
CA LEU A 60 9.52 -14.52 0.09
C LEU A 60 8.00 -14.37 -0.01
N VAL A 61 7.52 -13.15 0.13
CA VAL A 61 6.07 -12.85 0.14
C VAL A 61 5.40 -13.31 -1.15
N GLU A 62 6.00 -13.00 -2.30
CA GLU A 62 5.47 -13.38 -3.61
C GLU A 62 5.50 -14.90 -3.84
N GLN A 63 6.50 -15.60 -3.31
CA GLN A 63 6.55 -17.06 -3.35
C GLN A 63 5.40 -17.67 -2.54
N ARG A 64 5.13 -17.12 -1.36
CA ARG A 64 4.01 -17.55 -0.52
C ARG A 64 2.66 -17.32 -1.22
N ILE A 65 2.47 -16.16 -1.85
CA ILE A 65 1.27 -15.84 -2.62
C ILE A 65 1.09 -16.85 -3.76
N LEU A 66 2.15 -17.13 -4.48
CA LEU A 66 2.15 -18.09 -5.59
C LEU A 66 1.79 -19.51 -5.13
N GLU A 67 2.38 -19.96 -4.02
CA GLU A 67 2.14 -21.28 -3.46
C GLU A 67 0.67 -21.48 -3.02
N MET A 68 0.10 -20.46 -2.41
CA MET A 68 -1.32 -20.50 -2.01
C MET A 68 -2.24 -20.35 -3.22
N GLY A 69 -1.91 -19.48 -4.16
CA GLY A 69 -2.65 -19.30 -5.41
C GLY A 69 -2.69 -20.53 -6.31
N ALA A 70 -1.69 -21.43 -6.19
CA ALA A 70 -1.70 -22.71 -6.91
C ALA A 70 -2.88 -23.64 -6.54
N LEU A 71 -3.52 -23.38 -5.41
CA LEU A 71 -4.66 -24.16 -4.92
C LEU A 71 -6.00 -23.68 -5.48
N LEU A 72 -6.02 -22.54 -6.17
CA LEU A 72 -7.25 -21.97 -6.73
C LEU A 72 -7.88 -22.87 -7.80
N PRO A 73 -9.19 -23.09 -7.75
CA PRO A 73 -9.92 -23.68 -8.87
C PRO A 73 -9.96 -22.73 -10.07
N GLY A 74 -10.45 -23.23 -11.20
CA GLY A 74 -10.48 -22.46 -12.46
C GLY A 74 -11.22 -21.12 -12.45
N HIS A 75 -12.09 -20.92 -11.47
CA HIS A 75 -12.97 -19.74 -11.34
C HIS A 75 -12.67 -18.86 -10.13
N GLY A 76 -11.54 -19.09 -9.43
CA GLY A 76 -11.14 -18.29 -8.27
C GLY A 76 -9.97 -17.34 -8.56
N GLY A 77 -9.68 -16.45 -7.61
CA GLY A 77 -8.56 -15.52 -7.66
C GLY A 77 -7.97 -15.26 -6.26
N VAL A 78 -6.67 -14.97 -6.20
CA VAL A 78 -6.09 -14.36 -4.99
C VAL A 78 -6.71 -12.98 -4.79
N THR A 79 -7.02 -12.58 -3.55
CA THR A 79 -7.65 -11.29 -3.26
C THR A 79 -6.99 -10.57 -2.07
N GLY A 80 -7.48 -9.37 -1.75
CA GLY A 80 -7.00 -8.55 -0.64
C GLY A 80 -5.52 -8.16 -0.77
N TRP A 81 -4.81 -8.11 0.36
CA TRP A 81 -3.42 -7.68 0.42
C TRP A 81 -2.50 -8.45 -0.54
N ALA A 82 -2.75 -9.75 -0.69
CA ALA A 82 -1.92 -10.62 -1.53
C ALA A 82 -2.07 -10.31 -3.03
N ALA A 83 -3.29 -10.00 -3.48
CA ALA A 83 -3.53 -9.53 -4.84
C ALA A 83 -2.92 -8.14 -5.06
N LEU A 84 -3.09 -7.21 -4.11
CA LEU A 84 -2.48 -5.88 -4.19
C LEU A 84 -0.95 -5.97 -4.25
N ARG A 85 -0.33 -6.83 -3.43
CA ARG A 85 1.12 -7.10 -3.50
C ARG A 85 1.53 -7.64 -4.87
N TRP A 86 0.79 -8.61 -5.37
CA TRP A 86 1.07 -9.23 -6.68
C TRP A 86 0.94 -8.24 -7.83
N LEU A 87 0.04 -7.27 -7.72
CA LEU A 87 -0.16 -6.19 -8.70
C LEU A 87 0.88 -5.06 -8.58
N GLY A 88 1.80 -5.12 -7.62
CA GLY A 88 2.90 -4.15 -7.47
C GLY A 88 2.80 -3.25 -6.23
N GLY A 89 1.84 -3.49 -5.34
CA GLY A 89 1.67 -2.72 -4.11
C GLY A 89 2.77 -2.99 -3.09
N SER A 90 3.75 -2.09 -2.97
CA SER A 90 4.94 -2.24 -2.13
C SER A 90 4.63 -2.33 -0.63
N TRP A 91 3.63 -1.60 -0.17
CA TRP A 91 3.23 -1.56 1.24
C TRP A 91 2.43 -2.78 1.72
N PHE A 92 1.99 -3.66 0.81
CA PHE A 92 1.28 -4.89 1.15
C PHE A 92 2.27 -6.03 1.41
N THR A 93 2.95 -5.96 2.55
CA THR A 93 4.06 -6.87 2.92
C THR A 93 3.60 -8.27 3.35
N GLY A 94 2.31 -8.43 3.65
CA GLY A 94 1.75 -9.70 4.11
C GLY A 94 2.19 -10.13 5.51
N VAL A 95 2.61 -9.17 6.33
CA VAL A 95 2.92 -9.36 7.75
C VAL A 95 2.19 -8.33 8.59
N ARG A 96 1.85 -8.69 9.83
CA ARG A 96 1.33 -7.77 10.84
C ARG A 96 2.46 -6.97 11.51
N ALA A 97 2.08 -5.99 12.31
CA ALA A 97 3.03 -5.19 13.09
C ALA A 97 3.90 -6.04 14.05
N ASP A 98 3.38 -7.15 14.55
CA ASP A 98 4.10 -8.12 15.40
C ASP A 98 5.02 -9.08 14.61
N GLY A 99 5.12 -8.92 13.29
CA GLY A 99 5.91 -9.77 12.40
C GLY A 99 5.20 -11.08 11.99
N THR A 100 3.98 -11.35 12.46
CA THR A 100 3.25 -12.56 12.07
C THR A 100 2.76 -12.48 10.62
N ALA A 101 2.87 -13.60 9.90
CA ALA A 101 2.44 -13.68 8.51
C ALA A 101 0.91 -13.63 8.40
N LEU A 102 0.39 -12.73 7.56
CA LEU A 102 -1.02 -12.70 7.20
C LEU A 102 -1.38 -13.91 6.31
N PRO A 103 -2.53 -14.55 6.50
CA PRO A 103 -3.00 -15.57 5.56
C PRO A 103 -3.30 -14.96 4.20
N VAL A 104 -3.14 -15.75 3.14
CA VAL A 104 -3.52 -15.35 1.78
C VAL A 104 -5.01 -15.57 1.61
N ALA A 105 -5.74 -14.51 1.25
CA ALA A 105 -7.15 -14.61 0.95
C ALA A 105 -7.36 -15.12 -0.47
N LEU A 106 -8.19 -16.15 -0.62
CA LEU A 106 -8.56 -16.78 -1.89
C LEU A 106 -10.06 -16.61 -2.13
N ALA A 107 -10.41 -15.84 -3.16
CA ALA A 107 -11.80 -15.64 -3.57
C ALA A 107 -12.32 -16.90 -4.29
N THR A 108 -12.94 -17.76 -3.54
CA THR A 108 -13.53 -19.03 -4.00
C THR A 108 -14.35 -19.69 -2.89
N ILE A 109 -15.37 -20.44 -3.25
CA ILE A 109 -16.20 -21.27 -2.35
C ILE A 109 -15.70 -22.72 -2.22
N ASP A 110 -14.74 -23.14 -3.02
CA ASP A 110 -14.32 -24.55 -3.13
C ASP A 110 -13.14 -24.91 -2.22
N ILE A 111 -12.63 -23.98 -1.45
CA ILE A 111 -11.47 -24.21 -0.57
C ILE A 111 -11.87 -23.96 0.88
N ARG A 112 -11.56 -24.90 1.76
CA ARG A 112 -11.74 -24.70 3.20
C ARG A 112 -10.58 -23.93 3.81
N SER A 113 -10.88 -23.15 4.87
CA SER A 113 -9.87 -22.47 5.67
C SER A 113 -8.84 -23.45 6.22
N ARG A 114 -7.56 -23.05 6.18
CA ARG A 114 -6.42 -23.80 6.72
C ARG A 114 -5.24 -22.87 6.95
N ALA A 115 -4.19 -23.37 7.60
CA ALA A 115 -2.99 -22.57 7.85
C ALA A 115 -2.50 -21.88 6.58
N GLY A 116 -2.33 -20.57 6.64
CA GLY A 116 -1.88 -19.71 5.55
C GLY A 116 -2.94 -19.30 4.51
N ILE A 117 -4.18 -19.79 4.63
CA ILE A 117 -5.26 -19.48 3.67
C ILE A 117 -6.54 -19.09 4.40
N VAL A 118 -7.19 -18.04 3.91
CA VAL A 118 -8.56 -17.66 4.26
C VAL A 118 -9.40 -17.67 2.98
N PRO A 119 -10.43 -18.52 2.87
CA PRO A 119 -11.38 -18.45 1.76
C PRO A 119 -12.23 -17.17 1.89
N CYS A 120 -12.47 -16.52 0.77
CA CYS A 120 -13.47 -15.47 0.61
C CYS A 120 -14.60 -16.05 -0.22
N GLU A 121 -15.72 -16.38 0.45
CA GLU A 121 -16.90 -17.03 -0.17
C GLU A 121 -17.89 -15.99 -0.74
N GLU A 122 -17.45 -14.76 -0.90
CA GLU A 122 -18.27 -13.71 -1.50
C GLU A 122 -18.46 -13.96 -3.00
N ARG A 123 -19.62 -13.51 -3.49
CA ARG A 123 -19.88 -13.51 -4.94
C ARG A 123 -18.74 -12.81 -5.67
N LEU A 124 -18.21 -13.46 -6.67
CA LEU A 124 -17.13 -12.96 -7.51
C LEU A 124 -17.58 -13.04 -8.97
N ASP A 125 -17.73 -11.90 -9.61
CA ASP A 125 -18.03 -11.86 -11.02
C ASP A 125 -16.75 -12.15 -11.83
N PRO A 126 -16.83 -12.91 -12.94
CA PRO A 126 -15.66 -13.27 -13.75
C PRO A 126 -14.84 -12.06 -14.22
N GLU A 127 -15.49 -10.91 -14.45
CA GLU A 127 -14.84 -9.66 -14.86
C GLU A 127 -13.99 -9.03 -13.75
N GLU A 128 -14.20 -9.40 -12.50
CA GLU A 128 -13.39 -8.96 -11.36
C GLU A 128 -12.07 -9.71 -11.23
N ILE A 129 -11.87 -10.76 -12.03
CA ILE A 129 -10.61 -11.53 -12.07
C ILE A 129 -9.76 -11.08 -13.24
N THR A 130 -8.47 -10.97 -13.01
CA THR A 130 -7.45 -10.77 -14.05
C THR A 130 -6.34 -11.80 -13.86
N VAL A 131 -5.60 -12.06 -14.95
CA VAL A 131 -4.36 -12.84 -14.88
C VAL A 131 -3.20 -11.89 -14.98
N HIS A 132 -2.39 -11.83 -13.93
CA HIS A 132 -1.19 -11.00 -13.88
C HIS A 132 0.01 -11.89 -13.59
N ASP A 133 1.04 -11.85 -14.44
CA ASP A 133 2.24 -12.70 -14.35
C ASP A 133 1.90 -14.19 -14.10
N GLY A 134 0.89 -14.70 -14.80
CA GLY A 134 0.47 -16.10 -14.73
C GLY A 134 -0.38 -16.49 -13.50
N LEU A 135 -0.64 -15.57 -12.56
CA LEU A 135 -1.50 -15.81 -11.41
C LEU A 135 -2.85 -15.11 -11.58
N ARG A 136 -3.93 -15.84 -11.28
CA ARG A 136 -5.27 -15.24 -11.20
C ARG A 136 -5.39 -14.47 -9.89
N VAL A 137 -5.72 -13.18 -10.03
CA VAL A 137 -5.94 -12.26 -8.90
C VAL A 137 -7.22 -11.49 -9.14
N THR A 138 -7.86 -11.03 -8.09
CA THR A 138 -8.94 -10.05 -8.25
C THR A 138 -8.34 -8.70 -8.65
N ARG A 139 -9.10 -7.92 -9.43
CA ARG A 139 -8.69 -6.57 -9.84
C ARG A 139 -8.38 -5.70 -8.64
N ALA A 140 -7.51 -4.70 -8.82
CA ALA A 140 -7.05 -3.84 -7.74
C ALA A 140 -8.19 -3.19 -6.95
N LEU A 141 -9.20 -2.69 -7.64
CA LEU A 141 -10.38 -2.04 -7.02
C LEU A 141 -11.12 -3.00 -6.08
N ARG A 142 -11.39 -4.24 -6.53
CA ARG A 142 -12.01 -5.30 -5.72
C ARG A 142 -11.14 -5.67 -4.53
N SER A 143 -9.83 -5.86 -4.75
CA SER A 143 -8.88 -6.24 -3.71
C SER A 143 -8.73 -5.16 -2.65
N THR A 144 -8.71 -3.87 -3.06
CA THR A 144 -8.65 -2.72 -2.15
C THR A 144 -9.91 -2.65 -1.31
N LEU A 145 -11.10 -2.68 -1.93
CA LEU A 145 -12.35 -2.64 -1.19
C LEU A 145 -12.49 -3.83 -0.23
N PHE A 146 -12.09 -5.05 -0.65
CA PHE A 146 -12.06 -6.22 0.22
C PHE A 146 -11.16 -5.96 1.45
N GLN A 147 -9.93 -5.49 1.25
CA GLN A 147 -9.00 -5.26 2.35
C GLN A 147 -9.47 -4.15 3.29
N MET A 148 -10.10 -3.09 2.78
CA MET A 148 -10.68 -2.01 3.58
C MET A 148 -11.83 -2.50 4.46
N ARG A 149 -12.72 -3.34 3.92
CA ARG A 149 -13.89 -3.88 4.64
C ARG A 149 -13.52 -4.80 5.79
N TYR A 150 -12.42 -5.52 5.66
CA TYR A 150 -11.90 -6.46 6.67
C TYR A 150 -10.67 -5.94 7.42
N ALA A 151 -10.40 -4.64 7.34
CA ALA A 151 -9.38 -4.00 8.15
C ALA A 151 -9.80 -3.96 9.63
N ASP A 152 -8.82 -4.04 10.53
CA ASP A 152 -9.06 -4.13 11.99
C ASP A 152 -9.65 -2.83 12.56
N SER A 153 -9.42 -1.70 11.87
CA SER A 153 -9.97 -0.39 12.24
C SER A 153 -10.26 0.48 11.02
N LEU A 154 -11.02 1.57 11.25
CA LEU A 154 -11.23 2.61 10.25
C LEU A 154 -9.89 3.17 9.72
N TRP A 155 -8.93 3.42 10.60
CA TRP A 155 -7.62 3.96 10.23
C TRP A 155 -6.83 3.00 9.35
N ASP A 156 -6.87 1.70 9.66
CA ASP A 156 -6.26 0.68 8.81
C ASP A 156 -6.92 0.62 7.43
N ALA A 157 -8.25 0.80 7.36
CA ALA A 157 -8.97 0.86 6.10
C ALA A 157 -8.55 2.08 5.25
N VAL A 158 -8.31 3.24 5.88
CA VAL A 158 -7.76 4.44 5.20
C VAL A 158 -6.35 4.16 4.69
N ILE A 159 -5.48 3.56 5.52
CA ILE A 159 -4.13 3.18 5.12
C ILE A 159 -4.15 2.26 3.90
N VAL A 160 -5.05 1.29 3.85
CA VAL A 160 -5.20 0.39 2.69
C VAL A 160 -5.52 1.17 1.41
N ALA A 161 -6.48 2.10 1.46
CA ALA A 161 -6.87 2.89 0.30
C ALA A 161 -5.72 3.77 -0.20
N ASP A 162 -5.06 4.49 0.71
CA ASP A 162 -3.97 5.39 0.40
C ASP A 162 -2.75 4.65 -0.15
N MET A 163 -2.38 3.51 0.43
CA MET A 163 -1.25 2.71 -0.04
C MET A 163 -1.53 2.00 -1.37
N ALA A 164 -2.79 1.68 -1.66
CA ALA A 164 -3.19 1.21 -2.98
C ALA A 164 -3.09 2.34 -4.03
N ALA A 165 -3.50 3.55 -3.66
CA ALA A 165 -3.36 4.74 -4.50
C ALA A 165 -1.88 5.16 -4.66
N PHE A 166 -1.06 5.10 -3.59
CA PHE A 166 0.39 5.33 -3.66
C PHE A 166 1.06 4.45 -4.70
N SER A 167 0.64 3.19 -4.78
CA SER A 167 1.16 2.21 -5.75
C SER A 167 0.52 2.32 -7.14
N ASP A 168 -0.25 3.37 -7.42
CA ASP A 168 -0.99 3.61 -8.65
C ASP A 168 -1.98 2.48 -9.03
N LEU A 169 -2.42 1.68 -8.06
CA LEU A 169 -3.32 0.54 -8.29
C LEU A 169 -4.77 0.97 -8.46
N VAL A 170 -5.22 1.98 -7.70
CA VAL A 170 -6.59 2.49 -7.71
C VAL A 170 -6.63 4.01 -7.74
N LEU A 171 -7.67 4.56 -8.36
CA LEU A 171 -8.06 5.96 -8.24
C LEU A 171 -9.12 6.05 -7.13
N LEU A 172 -8.94 6.94 -6.15
CA LEU A 172 -9.88 7.01 -5.01
C LEU A 172 -11.30 7.36 -5.43
N HIS A 173 -11.45 8.16 -6.49
CA HIS A 173 -12.78 8.50 -7.00
C HIS A 173 -13.52 7.29 -7.62
N GLU A 174 -12.83 6.19 -7.97
CA GLU A 174 -13.45 4.95 -8.44
C GLU A 174 -13.94 4.06 -7.28
N LEU A 175 -13.34 4.20 -6.07
CA LEU A 175 -13.71 3.40 -4.91
C LEU A 175 -15.13 3.70 -4.41
N TRP A 176 -15.54 4.96 -4.43
CA TRP A 176 -16.86 5.35 -3.92
C TRP A 176 -18.02 4.74 -4.72
N PRO A 177 -18.12 4.92 -6.06
CA PRO A 177 -19.19 4.29 -6.83
C PRO A 177 -19.11 2.77 -6.78
N TYR A 178 -17.91 2.20 -6.71
CA TYR A 178 -17.73 0.75 -6.56
C TYR A 178 -18.30 0.27 -5.21
N ALA A 179 -18.02 0.96 -4.10
CA ALA A 179 -18.56 0.64 -2.78
C ALA A 179 -20.10 0.84 -2.71
N LEU A 180 -20.66 1.79 -3.48
CA LEU A 180 -22.11 1.97 -3.61
C LEU A 180 -22.77 0.78 -4.35
N ALA A 181 -22.16 0.34 -5.45
CA ALA A 181 -22.66 -0.80 -6.24
C ALA A 181 -22.64 -2.12 -5.43
N HIS A 182 -21.78 -2.21 -4.40
CA HIS A 182 -21.62 -3.39 -3.56
C HIS A 182 -22.16 -3.22 -2.12
N SER A 183 -23.24 -2.45 -1.98
CA SER A 183 -23.81 -2.03 -0.68
C SER A 183 -24.20 -3.17 0.27
N GLY A 184 -24.49 -4.36 -0.25
CA GLY A 184 -24.84 -5.55 0.55
C GLY A 184 -23.66 -6.32 1.14
N MET A 185 -22.42 -5.92 0.86
CA MET A 185 -21.24 -6.63 1.37
C MET A 185 -20.93 -6.27 2.83
N THR A 186 -20.50 -7.25 3.61
CA THR A 186 -20.04 -7.06 4.99
C THR A 186 -18.91 -6.03 5.05
N GLY A 187 -18.94 -5.12 6.03
CA GLY A 187 -17.90 -4.10 6.25
C GLY A 187 -17.94 -2.89 5.31
N ILE A 188 -18.92 -2.79 4.42
CA ILE A 188 -19.10 -1.64 3.51
C ILE A 188 -19.23 -0.29 4.25
N PRO A 189 -19.92 -0.16 5.40
CA PRO A 189 -19.96 1.11 6.11
C PRO A 189 -18.57 1.63 6.47
N GLN A 190 -17.69 0.77 7.02
CA GLN A 190 -16.29 1.12 7.32
C GLN A 190 -15.52 1.57 6.07
N ALA A 191 -15.65 0.83 4.97
CA ALA A 191 -14.95 1.17 3.73
C ALA A 191 -15.41 2.52 3.17
N ARG A 192 -16.71 2.84 3.21
CA ARG A 192 -17.24 4.14 2.76
C ARG A 192 -16.73 5.30 3.62
N GLU A 193 -16.74 5.12 4.93
CA GLU A 193 -16.19 6.11 5.85
C GLU A 193 -14.70 6.33 5.58
N ALA A 194 -13.93 5.26 5.43
CA ALA A 194 -12.51 5.31 5.12
C ALA A 194 -12.22 6.07 3.81
N ILE A 195 -13.01 5.88 2.76
CA ILE A 195 -12.85 6.62 1.49
C ILE A 195 -12.95 8.13 1.72
N GLY A 196 -13.84 8.59 2.60
CA GLY A 196 -13.96 10.02 2.95
C GLY A 196 -12.70 10.62 3.58
N HIS A 197 -11.89 9.79 4.24
CA HIS A 197 -10.63 10.18 4.86
C HIS A 197 -9.39 9.93 3.98
N SER A 198 -9.52 9.24 2.86
CA SER A 198 -8.39 8.80 2.03
C SER A 198 -7.77 9.91 1.18
N ASP A 199 -6.51 9.72 0.78
CA ASP A 199 -5.72 10.66 -0.03
C ASP A 199 -4.80 9.89 -1.00
N GLU A 200 -4.69 10.38 -2.25
CA GLU A 200 -3.85 9.73 -3.27
C GLU A 200 -2.35 10.04 -3.11
N ASN A 201 -2.00 10.99 -2.27
CA ASN A 201 -0.64 11.53 -2.18
C ASN A 201 0.09 11.20 -0.88
N ALA A 202 -0.46 10.37 0.00
CA ALA A 202 0.30 9.84 1.13
C ALA A 202 1.38 8.85 0.65
N TRP A 203 2.61 8.99 1.13
CA TRP A 203 3.72 8.14 0.68
C TRP A 203 4.04 7.01 1.65
N SER A 204 3.52 7.07 2.86
CA SER A 204 3.69 6.03 3.87
C SER A 204 2.45 5.85 4.76
N PRO A 205 2.29 4.67 5.41
CA PRO A 205 1.25 4.45 6.40
C PRO A 205 1.27 5.45 7.56
N MET A 206 2.45 5.92 7.97
CA MET A 206 2.58 6.81 9.12
C MET A 206 2.20 8.26 8.78
N GLU A 207 2.40 8.70 7.56
CA GLU A 207 1.84 9.97 7.06
C GLU A 207 0.30 9.94 7.09
N VAL A 208 -0.31 8.79 6.72
CA VAL A 208 -1.77 8.60 6.85
C VAL A 208 -2.19 8.71 8.31
N VAL A 209 -1.48 8.05 9.23
CA VAL A 209 -1.74 8.13 10.67
C VAL A 209 -1.64 9.58 11.18
N MET A 210 -0.58 10.31 10.80
CA MET A 210 -0.40 11.70 11.20
C MET A 210 -1.54 12.60 10.67
N ARG A 211 -1.98 12.39 9.42
CA ARG A 211 -3.13 13.10 8.84
C ARG A 211 -4.42 12.80 9.60
N LEU A 212 -4.65 11.55 10.00
CA LEU A 212 -5.83 11.18 10.79
C LEU A 212 -5.76 11.72 12.23
N ILE A 213 -4.59 11.80 12.85
CA ILE A 213 -4.41 12.53 14.12
C ILE A 213 -4.79 13.99 13.93
N TRP A 214 -4.32 14.64 12.85
CA TRP A 214 -4.62 16.03 12.55
C TRP A 214 -6.12 16.28 12.40
N THR A 215 -6.81 15.44 11.63
CA THR A 215 -8.22 15.66 11.31
C THR A 215 -9.19 15.08 12.35
N CYS A 216 -8.95 13.87 12.85
CA CYS A 216 -9.89 13.15 13.70
C CYS A 216 -9.60 13.34 15.20
N THR A 217 -8.32 13.41 15.61
CA THR A 217 -7.97 13.58 17.04
C THR A 217 -7.89 15.04 17.41
N ALA A 218 -7.17 15.86 16.61
CA ALA A 218 -7.07 17.30 16.86
C ALA A 218 -8.30 18.09 16.37
N GLY A 219 -9.18 17.52 15.55
CA GLY A 219 -10.38 18.17 15.03
C GLY A 219 -10.11 19.35 14.10
N LEU A 220 -8.96 19.40 13.45
CA LEU A 220 -8.52 20.49 12.60
C LEU A 220 -8.90 20.27 11.13
N PRO A 221 -8.95 21.34 10.31
CA PRO A 221 -9.11 21.23 8.87
C PRO A 221 -8.09 20.30 8.24
N ARG A 222 -8.49 19.61 7.17
CA ARG A 222 -7.64 18.65 6.49
C ARG A 222 -6.41 19.33 5.88
N PRO A 223 -5.19 18.94 6.25
CA PRO A 223 -3.98 19.45 5.63
C PRO A 223 -3.81 18.85 4.22
N LEU A 224 -3.05 19.52 3.37
CA LEU A 224 -2.59 18.99 2.10
C LEU A 224 -1.49 17.94 2.36
N THR A 225 -1.51 16.82 1.65
CA THR A 225 -0.56 15.73 1.79
C THR A 225 0.53 15.82 0.73
N ASN A 226 1.80 15.77 1.14
CA ASN A 226 2.99 15.83 0.26
C ASN A 226 2.89 16.93 -0.80
N ARG A 227 2.46 18.12 -0.37
CA ARG A 227 2.33 19.27 -1.26
C ARG A 227 3.66 20.02 -1.38
N PRO A 228 4.21 20.18 -2.61
CA PRO A 228 5.44 20.93 -2.79
C PRO A 228 5.26 22.40 -2.41
N VAL A 229 6.25 22.93 -1.72
CA VAL A 229 6.33 24.35 -1.32
C VAL A 229 7.42 25.03 -2.11
N PHE A 230 7.12 26.22 -2.61
CA PHE A 230 8.02 27.07 -3.39
C PHE A 230 8.20 28.41 -2.70
N ASP A 231 9.33 29.08 -2.93
CA ASP A 231 9.46 30.48 -2.63
C ASP A 231 8.71 31.37 -3.66
N LEU A 232 8.63 32.65 -3.44
CA LEU A 232 7.94 33.59 -4.34
C LEU A 232 8.63 33.73 -5.71
N HIS A 233 9.83 33.19 -5.88
CA HIS A 233 10.57 33.13 -7.16
C HIS A 233 10.37 31.82 -7.91
N GLY A 234 9.58 30.90 -7.34
CA GLY A 234 9.29 29.59 -7.93
C GLY A 234 10.38 28.55 -7.70
N GLN A 235 11.32 28.78 -6.76
CA GLN A 235 12.28 27.76 -6.36
C GLN A 235 11.63 26.76 -5.42
N HIS A 236 11.75 25.45 -5.70
CA HIS A 236 11.26 24.41 -4.83
C HIS A 236 12.09 24.34 -3.54
N ILE A 237 11.43 24.50 -2.40
CA ILE A 237 12.05 24.50 -1.07
C ILE A 237 12.00 23.10 -0.45
N GLY A 238 10.85 22.44 -0.53
CA GLY A 238 10.64 21.10 0.01
C GLY A 238 9.21 20.63 -0.18
N THR A 239 8.99 19.38 0.15
CA THR A 239 7.66 18.74 0.12
C THR A 239 7.44 18.12 1.49
N PRO A 240 6.75 18.79 2.42
CA PRO A 240 6.42 18.24 3.73
C PRO A 240 5.34 17.16 3.60
N ASP A 241 5.30 16.21 4.54
CA ASP A 241 4.29 15.14 4.55
C ASP A 241 2.88 15.72 4.65
N LEU A 242 2.69 16.75 5.48
CA LEU A 242 1.43 17.48 5.66
C LEU A 242 1.66 18.99 5.64
N LEU A 243 0.70 19.75 5.10
CA LEU A 243 0.75 21.21 5.06
C LEU A 243 -0.62 21.83 5.33
N ASP A 244 -0.74 22.56 6.43
CA ASP A 244 -1.85 23.48 6.68
C ASP A 244 -1.52 24.82 6.04
N VAL A 245 -2.14 25.07 4.90
CA VAL A 245 -1.87 26.27 4.10
C VAL A 245 -2.39 27.53 4.79
N GLU A 246 -3.49 27.44 5.54
CA GLU A 246 -4.07 28.58 6.26
C GLU A 246 -3.15 29.08 7.37
N ALA A 247 -2.70 28.18 8.22
CA ALA A 247 -1.88 28.52 9.37
C ALA A 247 -0.38 28.63 9.04
N GLY A 248 0.08 28.12 7.89
CA GLY A 248 1.51 28.02 7.59
C GLY A 248 2.21 27.00 8.48
N VAL A 249 1.55 25.86 8.75
CA VAL A 249 2.10 24.79 9.59
C VAL A 249 2.32 23.55 8.74
N TYR A 250 3.50 22.96 8.85
CA TYR A 250 3.79 21.68 8.21
C TYR A 250 3.98 20.57 9.25
N GLY A 251 3.70 19.36 8.84
CA GLY A 251 3.92 18.13 9.61
C GLY A 251 4.88 17.20 8.90
N GLU A 252 5.76 16.55 9.65
CA GLU A 252 6.68 15.52 9.15
C GLU A 252 6.71 14.31 10.10
N TYR A 253 6.73 13.12 9.54
CA TYR A 253 6.93 11.88 10.29
C TYR A 253 8.40 11.45 10.21
N ASP A 254 9.08 11.39 11.35
CA ASP A 254 10.42 10.82 11.48
C ASP A 254 10.35 9.37 11.94
N GLY A 255 10.44 8.45 10.99
CA GLY A 255 10.25 7.01 11.22
C GLY A 255 11.47 6.27 11.78
N ALA A 256 12.65 6.87 11.74
CA ALA A 256 13.86 6.21 12.20
C ALA A 256 14.90 7.23 12.66
N MET A 257 15.41 7.01 13.85
CA MET A 257 16.71 7.57 14.25
C MET A 257 17.83 6.91 13.42
N HIS A 258 17.81 7.13 12.10
CA HIS A 258 18.93 6.72 11.27
C HIS A 258 20.07 7.71 11.42
N LEU A 259 21.17 7.24 11.99
CA LEU A 259 22.43 7.91 12.27
C LEU A 259 23.22 8.29 10.98
N ASP A 260 22.59 8.44 9.83
CA ASP A 260 23.26 8.96 8.64
C ASP A 260 23.36 10.49 8.71
N GLY A 261 24.53 10.97 9.13
CA GLY A 261 24.79 12.39 9.34
C GLY A 261 24.53 13.28 8.11
N LYS A 262 24.65 12.74 6.89
CA LYS A 262 24.35 13.46 5.65
C LYS A 262 22.85 13.68 5.43
N ARG A 263 22.01 12.73 5.82
CA ARG A 263 20.53 12.85 5.75
C ARG A 263 20.08 13.90 6.76
N ARG A 264 20.54 13.80 8.00
CA ARG A 264 20.22 14.76 9.08
C ARG A 264 20.61 16.19 8.72
N LEU A 265 21.78 16.41 8.08
CA LEU A 265 22.20 17.76 7.65
C LEU A 265 21.23 18.33 6.59
N ARG A 266 20.77 17.50 5.64
CA ARG A 266 19.78 17.94 4.63
C ARG A 266 18.45 18.29 5.27
N ASP A 267 17.99 17.52 6.25
CA ASP A 267 16.74 17.77 6.97
C ASP A 267 16.82 19.06 7.77
N LEU A 268 17.92 19.33 8.48
CA LEU A 268 18.16 20.59 9.19
C LEU A 268 18.18 21.80 8.24
N VAL A 269 18.81 21.67 7.07
CA VAL A 269 18.82 22.77 6.06
C VAL A 269 17.41 23.03 5.54
N ARG A 270 16.60 21.97 5.33
CA ARG A 270 15.21 22.10 4.88
C ARG A 270 14.32 22.71 5.95
N GLU A 271 14.46 22.30 7.22
CA GLU A 271 13.75 22.91 8.35
C GLU A 271 14.07 24.42 8.49
N ASP A 272 15.35 24.78 8.38
CA ASP A 272 15.77 26.17 8.44
C ASP A 272 15.20 27.00 7.27
N ALA A 273 15.15 26.40 6.07
CA ALA A 273 14.53 27.02 4.90
C ALA A 273 13.02 27.26 5.11
N PHE A 274 12.27 26.28 5.61
CA PHE A 274 10.86 26.42 5.94
C PHE A 274 10.63 27.52 6.98
N ARG A 275 11.43 27.55 8.05
CA ARG A 275 11.34 28.57 9.12
C ARG A 275 11.60 29.99 8.60
N ARG A 276 12.60 30.17 7.73
CA ARG A 276 12.90 31.47 7.12
C ARG A 276 11.74 31.99 6.24
N LEU A 277 10.97 31.09 5.66
CA LEU A 277 9.81 31.43 4.84
C LEU A 277 8.53 31.66 5.64
N GLY A 278 8.57 31.51 6.98
CA GLY A 278 7.43 31.72 7.86
C GLY A 278 6.57 30.49 8.10
N LEU A 279 7.09 29.29 7.83
CA LEU A 279 6.43 28.03 8.15
C LEU A 279 6.86 27.50 9.53
N GLU A 280 5.91 27.00 10.32
CA GLU A 280 6.19 26.31 11.57
C GLU A 280 6.03 24.79 11.42
N GLY A 281 6.95 24.02 12.02
CA GLY A 281 6.99 22.57 11.89
C GLY A 281 6.44 21.80 13.10
N VAL A 282 5.81 20.68 12.82
CA VAL A 282 5.46 19.63 13.80
C VAL A 282 6.09 18.32 13.34
N VAL A 283 6.89 17.71 14.20
CA VAL A 283 7.47 16.40 13.94
C VAL A 283 6.75 15.36 14.80
N MET A 284 6.34 14.25 14.18
CA MET A 284 5.85 13.05 14.85
C MET A 284 6.92 11.97 14.76
N VAL A 285 7.27 11.36 15.89
CA VAL A 285 8.23 10.24 15.92
C VAL A 285 7.54 8.91 16.23
N ALA A 286 8.20 7.81 15.90
CA ALA A 286 7.66 6.48 16.17
C ALA A 286 7.41 6.25 17.67
N GLY A 287 6.24 5.71 18.01
CA GLY A 287 5.87 5.36 19.39
C GLY A 287 5.26 6.48 20.22
N GLU A 288 5.12 7.70 19.69
CA GLU A 288 4.42 8.78 20.39
C GLU A 288 2.92 8.49 20.53
N SER A 289 2.32 9.01 21.61
CA SER A 289 0.88 8.99 21.83
C SER A 289 0.16 9.90 20.83
N ARG A 290 -0.96 9.42 20.29
CA ARG A 290 -1.80 10.21 19.36
C ARG A 290 -2.27 11.53 19.98
N ASP A 291 -2.62 11.52 21.27
CA ASP A 291 -3.10 12.71 21.98
C ASP A 291 -1.99 13.75 22.19
N GLU A 292 -0.77 13.31 22.47
CA GLU A 292 0.39 14.22 22.59
C GLU A 292 0.74 14.87 21.25
N VAL A 293 0.71 14.09 20.16
CA VAL A 293 0.91 14.61 18.79
C VAL A 293 -0.20 15.61 18.44
N ALA A 294 -1.47 15.27 18.70
CA ALA A 294 -2.60 16.16 18.45
C ALA A 294 -2.49 17.49 19.23
N ALA A 295 -2.16 17.42 20.51
CA ALA A 295 -1.96 18.61 21.35
C ALA A 295 -0.83 19.49 20.80
N ARG A 296 0.28 18.90 20.34
CA ARG A 296 1.40 19.63 19.73
C ARG A 296 1.00 20.29 18.40
N ILE A 297 0.20 19.60 17.57
CA ILE A 297 -0.35 20.16 16.32
C ILE A 297 -1.22 21.37 16.62
N VAL A 298 -2.17 21.26 17.56
CA VAL A 298 -3.06 22.35 17.95
C VAL A 298 -2.26 23.56 18.47
N ALA A 299 -1.34 23.33 19.40
CA ALA A 299 -0.51 24.40 19.98
C ALA A 299 0.35 25.09 18.93
N THR A 300 0.91 24.35 17.98
CA THR A 300 1.72 24.93 16.89
C THR A 300 0.84 25.76 15.95
N ARG A 301 -0.33 25.23 15.57
CA ARG A 301 -1.28 25.96 14.72
C ARG A 301 -1.75 27.26 15.36
N GLU A 302 -2.13 27.22 16.63
CA GLU A 302 -2.53 28.42 17.36
C GLU A 302 -1.40 29.45 17.48
N ARG A 303 -0.17 29.00 17.68
CA ARG A 303 1.00 29.87 17.73
C ARG A 303 1.26 30.53 16.36
N ALA A 304 1.24 29.74 15.29
CA ALA A 304 1.43 30.24 13.93
C ALA A 304 0.38 31.28 13.54
N LEU A 305 -0.89 31.05 13.86
CA LEU A 305 -1.97 31.99 13.58
C LEU A 305 -1.89 33.30 14.40
N ARG A 306 -1.20 33.29 15.56
CA ARG A 306 -0.99 34.50 16.38
C ARG A 306 0.19 35.35 15.90
N HIS A 307 1.12 34.79 15.17
CA HIS A 307 2.27 35.48 14.63
C HIS A 307 1.95 36.00 13.24
N ASP A 308 2.08 37.31 13.06
CA ASP A 308 1.95 37.99 11.75
C ASP A 308 3.25 37.82 10.96
N ASN A 309 3.65 36.58 10.71
CA ASN A 309 4.83 36.27 9.93
C ASN A 309 4.54 36.54 8.44
N PRO A 310 5.41 37.24 7.71
CA PRO A 310 5.22 37.40 6.28
C PRO A 310 5.27 36.05 5.59
N ARG A 311 4.24 35.76 4.80
CA ARG A 311 4.16 34.51 4.01
C ARG A 311 5.06 34.65 2.78
N LEU A 312 6.28 34.13 2.87
CA LEU A 312 7.29 34.16 1.81
C LEU A 312 7.31 32.90 0.96
N TRP A 313 6.22 32.14 0.96
CA TRP A 313 6.08 30.86 0.25
C TRP A 313 4.72 30.75 -0.45
N THR A 314 4.66 29.86 -1.44
CA THR A 314 3.45 29.50 -2.18
C THR A 314 3.41 28.01 -2.47
N ILE A 315 2.21 27.50 -2.77
CA ILE A 315 1.97 26.16 -3.31
C ILE A 315 1.64 26.21 -4.81
N ASP A 316 1.69 27.38 -5.42
CA ASP A 316 1.48 27.53 -6.86
C ASP A 316 2.67 26.92 -7.59
N GLN A 317 2.36 25.91 -8.42
CA GLN A 317 3.38 25.16 -9.13
C GLN A 317 3.89 25.96 -10.34
N PRO A 318 5.18 26.24 -10.44
CA PRO A 318 5.74 26.92 -11.61
C PRO A 318 5.64 26.02 -12.86
N ALA A 319 5.70 26.62 -14.04
CA ALA A 319 5.51 25.94 -15.33
C ALA A 319 6.49 24.76 -15.59
N TRP A 320 7.64 24.77 -14.93
CA TRP A 320 8.63 23.70 -15.04
C TRP A 320 8.35 22.49 -14.13
N TRP A 321 7.41 22.63 -13.17
CA TRP A 321 7.05 21.55 -12.25
C TRP A 321 6.14 20.52 -12.94
N ILE A 322 6.43 19.25 -12.75
CA ILE A 322 5.59 18.15 -13.23
C ILE A 322 4.81 17.60 -12.02
N PRO A 323 3.49 17.78 -11.99
CA PRO A 323 2.69 17.35 -10.85
C PRO A 323 2.59 15.82 -10.77
N THR A 324 2.62 15.29 -9.52
CA THR A 324 2.57 13.86 -9.22
C THR A 324 1.65 13.53 -8.04
N GLU A 325 0.81 14.47 -7.64
CA GLU A 325 -0.02 14.36 -6.43
C GLU A 325 -1.15 13.34 -6.60
N THR A 326 -1.70 13.20 -7.80
CA THR A 326 -2.79 12.26 -8.05
C THR A 326 -2.31 11.02 -8.80
N VAL A 327 -3.04 9.91 -8.64
CA VAL A 327 -2.79 8.67 -9.40
C VAL A 327 -2.89 8.93 -10.91
N ALA A 328 -3.85 9.74 -11.35
CA ALA A 328 -4.02 10.09 -12.75
C ALA A 328 -2.77 10.82 -13.32
N GLN A 329 -2.23 11.80 -12.59
CA GLN A 329 -0.99 12.48 -12.96
C GLN A 329 0.18 11.51 -13.06
N ARG A 330 0.36 10.63 -12.06
CA ARG A 330 1.44 9.65 -12.05
C ARG A 330 1.32 8.61 -13.16
N ARG A 331 0.11 8.15 -13.48
CA ARG A 331 -0.12 7.23 -14.61
C ARG A 331 0.14 7.87 -15.97
N ALA A 332 0.02 9.18 -16.09
CA ALA A 332 0.30 9.92 -17.32
C ALA A 332 1.81 10.13 -17.58
N LEU A 333 2.69 9.90 -16.59
CA LEU A 333 4.12 10.04 -16.74
C LEU A 333 4.70 8.98 -17.68
N SER A 334 5.68 9.37 -18.50
CA SER A 334 6.54 8.44 -19.20
C SER A 334 7.37 7.59 -18.23
N GLU A 335 7.89 6.45 -18.69
CA GLU A 335 8.71 5.56 -17.86
C GLU A 335 9.96 6.28 -17.30
N ALA A 336 10.60 7.12 -18.11
CA ALA A 336 11.75 7.92 -17.69
C ALA A 336 11.39 8.96 -16.61
N GLU A 337 10.25 9.63 -16.75
CA GLU A 337 9.73 10.57 -15.74
C GLU A 337 9.36 9.85 -14.45
N ARG A 338 8.69 8.71 -14.52
CA ARG A 338 8.40 7.86 -13.35
C ARG A 338 9.68 7.51 -12.60
N ALA A 339 10.70 7.00 -13.29
CA ALA A 339 11.97 6.64 -12.68
C ALA A 339 12.66 7.83 -11.99
N ARG A 340 12.56 9.03 -12.58
CA ARG A 340 13.18 10.25 -12.03
C ARG A 340 12.38 10.87 -10.88
N LEU A 341 11.06 11.02 -11.07
CA LEU A 341 10.21 11.81 -10.16
C LEU A 341 9.71 11.00 -8.97
N LEU A 342 9.47 9.68 -9.16
CA LEU A 342 8.93 8.82 -8.12
C LEU A 342 10.02 8.07 -7.33
N ALA A 343 11.29 8.14 -7.72
CA ALA A 343 12.38 7.50 -6.99
C ALA A 343 12.49 7.94 -5.51
N ARG A 344 12.13 9.19 -5.21
CA ARG A 344 12.16 9.74 -3.84
C ARG A 344 11.02 9.26 -2.94
N ARG A 345 9.94 8.72 -3.53
CA ARG A 345 8.77 8.22 -2.79
C ARG A 345 9.02 6.83 -2.20
N SER A 346 10.07 6.14 -2.62
CA SER A 346 10.43 4.77 -2.23
C SER A 346 11.59 4.70 -1.24
N ALA A 347 12.04 5.82 -0.71
CA ALA A 347 13.23 5.91 0.13
C ALA A 347 12.92 5.90 1.63
#